data_ff4590b54777a9dc45787da3e9e8f47c
#
_entry.id   ff4590b54777a9dc45787da3e9e8f47c
#
_cell.length_a   1.000
_cell.length_b   1.000
_cell.length_c   1.000
_cell.angle_alpha   90.00
_cell.angle_beta   90.00
_cell.angle_gamma   90.00
#
_symmetry.space_group_name_H-M   'P 1'
#
loop_
_entity.id
_entity.type
_entity.pdbx_description
1 polymer ?
#
loop_
_entity_poly.entity_id
_entity_poly.type
_entity_poly.pdbx_seq_one_letter_code
_entity_poly.pdbx_strand_id
1 'polypeptide(L)'
;MRLLASQIAAATGGTLHGPDVAVDSASIDSRSARPGQLFVPIVAARDGHDFIPSAVAAGAPVYLTDRAPDPAVAATAVQVADTAEALADLGRFVRAGLTGAVVGVTGSVGKTSTKDLLAGVLETTFRTAASAKSFNNELGLPLTLLGAPDDTEAVVLEMGARGVGHIAKLCSIASPTVGVLTRVEAVHLEMFGTLADVAQAKGELVEALPADGLAVLNADHPIVAAMAPRTAARVLTYGVDPAADVRATDITLDDQLRASFTLHTPWGRTDVRLGARGEHQVGNALAAAAAGGGVGVSIEKIAEGLLGANLSGLRMELTTTAAGVTVINDAYNANPTSMAAGLSALARLDAGRRFAVLGTMAELGDDSAAAHRDVARQASDLGITVIAVDESAYGDGVTHVSGVDGAVDALGTLNRGDAVLVKGSRVAALERVAEALA
;
A
#
# COMPACT_ATOMS: atom_id res chain seq x y z
N MET A 1 17.32 -3.78 -12.04
CA MET A 1 18.56 -3.08 -12.51
C MET A 1 19.76 -3.98 -12.28
N ARG A 2 20.69 -4.08 -13.23
CA ARG A 2 21.88 -4.96 -13.13
C ARG A 2 23.05 -4.19 -12.54
N LEU A 3 23.61 -4.65 -11.38
CA LEU A 3 24.74 -4.04 -10.71
C LEU A 3 25.88 -5.05 -10.55
N LEU A 4 27.12 -4.60 -10.73
CA LEU A 4 28.32 -5.35 -10.36
C LEU A 4 28.61 -5.22 -8.85
N ALA A 5 29.23 -6.24 -8.24
CA ALA A 5 29.60 -6.18 -6.84
C ALA A 5 30.58 -5.02 -6.53
N SER A 6 31.44 -4.65 -7.47
CA SER A 6 32.28 -3.46 -7.39
C SER A 6 31.48 -2.15 -7.36
N GLN A 7 30.39 -2.06 -8.12
CA GLN A 7 29.48 -0.90 -8.08
C GLN A 7 28.72 -0.84 -6.73
N ILE A 8 28.30 -2.00 -6.20
CA ILE A 8 27.70 -2.10 -4.87
C ILE A 8 28.68 -1.58 -3.81
N ALA A 9 29.92 -2.06 -3.83
CA ALA A 9 30.96 -1.60 -2.90
C ALA A 9 31.20 -0.08 -3.02
N ALA A 10 31.28 0.46 -4.23
CA ALA A 10 31.48 1.89 -4.45
C ALA A 10 30.29 2.72 -3.96
N ALA A 11 29.05 2.27 -4.23
CA ALA A 11 27.82 3.00 -3.85
C ALA A 11 27.59 3.00 -2.34
N THR A 12 28.08 1.98 -1.61
CA THR A 12 27.89 1.81 -0.17
C THR A 12 29.12 2.21 0.66
N GLY A 13 30.21 2.65 0.02
CA GLY A 13 31.49 2.88 0.69
C GLY A 13 32.10 1.61 1.28
N GLY A 14 31.69 0.43 0.79
CA GLY A 14 32.10 -0.87 1.28
C GLY A 14 33.38 -1.40 0.64
N THR A 15 33.84 -2.55 1.16
CA THR A 15 35.00 -3.28 0.64
C THR A 15 34.55 -4.56 -0.04
N LEU A 16 35.00 -4.77 -1.29
CA LEU A 16 34.72 -5.97 -2.06
C LEU A 16 35.66 -7.12 -1.65
N HIS A 17 35.11 -8.28 -1.35
CA HIS A 17 35.80 -9.53 -1.06
C HIS A 17 35.32 -10.62 -2.01
N GLY A 18 36.12 -10.97 -2.99
CA GLY A 18 35.79 -11.99 -3.99
C GLY A 18 35.69 -11.45 -5.43
N PRO A 19 35.21 -12.25 -6.38
CA PRO A 19 35.11 -11.88 -7.78
C PRO A 19 34.04 -10.81 -7.99
N ASP A 20 34.19 -10.00 -9.04
CA ASP A 20 33.22 -8.97 -9.42
C ASP A 20 32.05 -9.61 -10.19
N VAL A 21 30.99 -9.95 -9.48
CA VAL A 21 29.80 -10.65 -9.98
C VAL A 21 28.62 -9.71 -10.10
N ALA A 22 27.79 -9.91 -11.13
CA ALA A 22 26.58 -9.12 -11.32
C ALA A 22 25.39 -9.67 -10.52
N VAL A 23 24.56 -8.75 -10.02
CA VAL A 23 23.23 -9.03 -9.48
C VAL A 23 22.15 -8.24 -10.22
N ASP A 24 20.89 -8.69 -10.20
CA ASP A 24 19.78 -8.07 -10.91
C ASP A 24 18.69 -7.51 -9.99
N SER A 25 18.76 -7.85 -8.71
CA SER A 25 17.81 -7.42 -7.67
C SER A 25 18.39 -7.71 -6.28
N ALA A 26 17.63 -7.44 -5.23
CA ALA A 26 18.05 -7.74 -3.85
C ALA A 26 16.94 -8.44 -3.06
N SER A 27 17.33 -9.18 -2.02
CA SER A 27 16.44 -9.80 -1.04
C SER A 27 16.97 -9.63 0.37
N ILE A 28 16.06 -9.42 1.32
CA ILE A 28 16.33 -9.44 2.77
C ILE A 28 15.79 -10.73 3.44
N ASP A 29 15.15 -11.61 2.67
CA ASP A 29 14.58 -12.88 3.16
C ASP A 29 15.23 -14.06 2.45
N SER A 30 16.06 -14.82 3.18
CA SER A 30 16.76 -15.98 2.64
C SER A 30 15.85 -17.10 2.15
N ARG A 31 14.60 -17.18 2.63
CA ARG A 31 13.59 -18.18 2.23
C ARG A 31 13.03 -17.92 0.84
N SER A 32 13.07 -16.67 0.40
CA SER A 32 12.61 -16.22 -0.92
C SER A 32 13.74 -15.74 -1.83
N ALA A 33 14.99 -15.89 -1.39
CA ALA A 33 16.17 -15.57 -2.19
C ALA A 33 16.21 -16.42 -3.47
N ARG A 34 16.65 -15.81 -4.58
CA ARG A 34 16.71 -16.42 -5.90
C ARG A 34 18.09 -16.23 -6.54
N PRO A 35 18.47 -17.07 -7.50
CA PRO A 35 19.70 -16.87 -8.27
C PRO A 35 19.78 -15.45 -8.86
N GLY A 36 20.96 -14.85 -8.78
CA GLY A 36 21.22 -13.50 -9.29
C GLY A 36 20.90 -12.36 -8.32
N GLN A 37 20.34 -12.62 -7.12
CA GLN A 37 20.02 -11.58 -6.17
C GLN A 37 21.19 -11.25 -5.23
N LEU A 38 21.30 -9.97 -4.86
CA LEU A 38 22.06 -9.53 -3.70
C LEU A 38 21.31 -9.93 -2.41
N PHE A 39 21.93 -10.65 -1.50
CA PHE A 39 21.36 -10.87 -0.16
C PHE A 39 21.82 -9.79 0.79
N VAL A 40 20.85 -9.14 1.46
CA VAL A 40 21.10 -8.11 2.47
C VAL A 40 20.61 -8.61 3.83
N PRO A 41 21.51 -9.05 4.71
CA PRO A 41 21.15 -9.47 6.06
C PRO A 41 20.75 -8.26 6.89
N ILE A 42 19.58 -8.33 7.54
CA ILE A 42 19.07 -7.29 8.43
C ILE A 42 19.10 -7.80 9.86
N VAL A 43 19.64 -7.02 10.77
CA VAL A 43 19.61 -7.29 12.21
C VAL A 43 18.30 -6.76 12.78
N ALA A 44 17.46 -7.66 13.30
CA ALA A 44 16.19 -7.37 13.93
C ALA A 44 15.99 -8.27 15.16
N ALA A 45 14.81 -8.86 15.37
CA ALA A 45 14.59 -9.87 16.41
C ALA A 45 15.50 -11.11 16.25
N ARG A 46 15.95 -11.39 15.04
CA ARG A 46 16.99 -12.36 14.70
C ARG A 46 18.08 -11.65 13.90
N ASP A 47 19.31 -12.18 13.96
CA ASP A 47 20.41 -11.68 13.16
C ASP A 47 20.34 -12.27 11.73
N GLY A 48 20.16 -11.40 10.74
CA GLY A 48 20.08 -11.78 9.34
C GLY A 48 21.36 -12.45 8.81
N HIS A 49 22.53 -12.19 9.43
CA HIS A 49 23.81 -12.79 9.03
C HIS A 49 23.81 -14.31 9.19
N ASP A 50 23.06 -14.85 10.15
CA ASP A 50 22.92 -16.30 10.36
C ASP A 50 22.31 -17.01 9.13
N PHE A 51 21.64 -16.27 8.26
CA PHE A 51 20.96 -16.80 7.07
C PHE A 51 21.75 -16.59 5.77
N ILE A 52 22.96 -16.00 5.80
CA ILE A 52 23.82 -15.84 4.62
C ILE A 52 24.08 -17.19 3.93
N PRO A 53 24.48 -18.28 4.66
CA PRO A 53 24.70 -19.58 4.00
C PRO A 53 23.46 -20.10 3.28
N SER A 54 22.26 -19.89 3.84
CA SER A 54 20.99 -20.31 3.23
C SER A 54 20.67 -19.51 1.97
N ALA A 55 20.90 -18.20 1.98
CA ALA A 55 20.70 -17.33 0.82
C ALA A 55 21.66 -17.67 -0.32
N VAL A 56 22.93 -17.95 0.00
CA VAL A 56 23.95 -18.38 -0.97
C VAL A 56 23.59 -19.74 -1.54
N ALA A 57 23.14 -20.70 -0.72
CA ALA A 57 22.65 -21.99 -1.19
C ALA A 57 21.44 -21.87 -2.11
N ALA A 58 20.59 -20.84 -1.92
CA ALA A 58 19.46 -20.50 -2.80
C ALA A 58 19.92 -19.78 -4.10
N GLY A 59 21.21 -19.49 -4.26
CA GLY A 59 21.80 -18.94 -5.46
C GLY A 59 22.12 -17.45 -5.43
N ALA A 60 22.12 -16.80 -4.25
CA ALA A 60 22.58 -15.42 -4.12
C ALA A 60 24.10 -15.35 -4.35
N PRO A 61 24.61 -14.75 -5.44
CA PRO A 61 26.03 -14.73 -5.76
C PRO A 61 26.80 -13.67 -4.97
N VAL A 62 26.09 -12.68 -4.39
CA VAL A 62 26.66 -11.58 -3.62
C VAL A 62 25.85 -11.38 -2.34
N TYR A 63 26.50 -11.06 -1.25
CA TYR A 63 25.86 -10.65 0.00
C TYR A 63 26.54 -9.43 0.63
N LEU A 64 25.78 -8.62 1.38
CA LEU A 64 26.32 -7.60 2.26
C LEU A 64 26.68 -8.23 3.62
N THR A 65 27.62 -7.62 4.33
CA THR A 65 27.94 -7.96 5.73
C THR A 65 28.56 -6.76 6.44
N ASP A 66 28.24 -6.57 7.73
CA ASP A 66 28.92 -5.60 8.59
C ASP A 66 30.09 -6.22 9.36
N ARG A 67 30.44 -7.50 9.08
CA ARG A 67 31.47 -8.31 9.73
C ARG A 67 32.50 -8.76 8.71
N ALA A 68 33.64 -9.27 9.23
CA ALA A 68 34.60 -9.97 8.37
C ALA A 68 33.90 -11.13 7.65
N PRO A 69 33.99 -11.23 6.31
CA PRO A 69 33.38 -12.31 5.55
C PRO A 69 33.90 -13.68 6.05
N ASP A 70 32.96 -14.65 6.15
CA ASP A 70 33.31 -16.03 6.47
C ASP A 70 33.91 -16.70 5.22
N PRO A 71 35.19 -17.16 5.28
CA PRO A 71 35.83 -17.81 4.13
C PRO A 71 35.15 -19.14 3.71
N ALA A 72 34.32 -19.73 4.56
CA ALA A 72 33.55 -20.92 4.21
C ALA A 72 32.35 -20.64 3.31
N VAL A 73 31.90 -19.38 3.17
CA VAL A 73 30.79 -18.96 2.31
C VAL A 73 31.31 -18.72 0.89
N ALA A 74 30.94 -19.61 -0.03
CA ALA A 74 31.40 -19.58 -1.43
C ALA A 74 30.60 -18.57 -2.27
N ALA A 75 30.61 -17.27 -1.90
CA ALA A 75 29.98 -16.17 -2.61
C ALA A 75 30.81 -14.89 -2.42
N THR A 76 30.57 -13.88 -3.26
CA THR A 76 31.19 -12.57 -3.12
C THR A 76 30.56 -11.81 -1.95
N ALA A 77 31.38 -11.26 -1.07
CA ALA A 77 30.94 -10.38 0.00
C ALA A 77 31.25 -8.91 -0.30
N VAL A 78 30.34 -8.01 0.06
CA VAL A 78 30.63 -6.59 0.19
C VAL A 78 30.51 -6.23 1.66
N GLN A 79 31.65 -5.92 2.28
CA GLN A 79 31.70 -5.53 3.69
C GLN A 79 31.40 -4.04 3.80
N VAL A 80 30.39 -3.70 4.61
CA VAL A 80 29.87 -2.35 4.85
C VAL A 80 29.82 -2.02 6.33
N ALA A 81 29.59 -0.78 6.71
CA ALA A 81 29.46 -0.38 8.11
C ALA A 81 28.11 -0.82 8.73
N ASP A 82 27.03 -0.74 7.93
CA ASP A 82 25.65 -1.10 8.30
C ASP A 82 24.91 -1.59 7.05
N THR A 83 24.34 -2.78 7.12
CA THR A 83 23.69 -3.40 5.95
C THR A 83 22.37 -2.76 5.58
N ALA A 84 21.63 -2.19 6.55
CA ALA A 84 20.38 -1.49 6.29
C ALA A 84 20.62 -0.11 5.65
N GLU A 85 21.60 0.65 6.15
CA GLU A 85 21.99 1.92 5.52
C GLU A 85 22.62 1.68 4.13
N ALA A 86 23.43 0.63 3.97
CA ALA A 86 23.95 0.23 2.66
C ALA A 86 22.82 -0.11 1.65
N LEU A 87 21.75 -0.74 2.11
CA LEU A 87 20.56 -0.96 1.27
C LEU A 87 19.90 0.37 0.85
N ALA A 88 19.82 1.34 1.75
CA ALA A 88 19.33 2.67 1.44
C ALA A 88 20.23 3.42 0.44
N ASP A 89 21.57 3.31 0.60
CA ASP A 89 22.55 3.88 -0.34
C ASP A 89 22.43 3.27 -1.74
N LEU A 90 22.23 1.96 -1.83
CA LEU A 90 21.94 1.29 -3.10
C LEU A 90 20.63 1.80 -3.72
N GLY A 91 19.61 2.02 -2.90
CA GLY A 91 18.36 2.66 -3.36
C GLY A 91 18.60 4.04 -3.97
N ARG A 92 19.39 4.90 -3.31
CA ARG A 92 19.81 6.23 -3.80
C ARG A 92 20.61 6.13 -5.10
N PHE A 93 21.55 5.18 -5.16
CA PHE A 93 22.38 4.96 -6.34
C PHE A 93 21.53 4.56 -7.54
N VAL A 94 20.61 3.62 -7.40
CA VAL A 94 19.69 3.20 -8.46
C VAL A 94 18.76 4.36 -8.85
N ARG A 95 18.22 5.09 -7.86
CA ARG A 95 17.35 6.24 -8.11
C ARG A 95 18.03 7.31 -8.95
N ALA A 96 19.30 7.59 -8.71
CA ALA A 96 20.08 8.58 -9.48
C ALA A 96 20.21 8.21 -10.96
N GLY A 97 20.11 6.93 -11.31
CA GLY A 97 20.11 6.47 -12.71
C GLY A 97 18.73 6.50 -13.40
N LEU A 98 17.64 6.70 -12.64
CA LEU A 98 16.29 6.77 -13.20
C LEU A 98 15.96 8.18 -13.67
N THR A 99 15.67 8.33 -14.95
CA THR A 99 15.32 9.63 -15.58
C THR A 99 13.82 9.90 -15.66
N GLY A 100 13.00 8.85 -15.46
CA GLY A 100 11.55 8.93 -15.54
C GLY A 100 10.88 9.43 -14.26
N ALA A 101 9.56 9.41 -14.26
CA ALA A 101 8.76 9.85 -13.12
C ALA A 101 8.93 8.93 -11.90
N VAL A 102 9.24 9.48 -10.75
CA VAL A 102 9.23 8.76 -9.46
C VAL A 102 8.12 9.34 -8.60
N VAL A 103 7.10 8.51 -8.36
CA VAL A 103 5.89 8.92 -7.65
C VAL A 103 5.89 8.34 -6.24
N GLY A 104 5.90 9.20 -5.23
CA GLY A 104 5.66 8.82 -3.84
C GLY A 104 4.17 8.89 -3.52
N VAL A 105 3.62 7.84 -2.90
CA VAL A 105 2.21 7.80 -2.45
C VAL A 105 2.15 7.61 -0.94
N THR A 106 1.60 8.58 -0.21
CA THR A 106 1.40 8.49 1.24
C THR A 106 -0.01 8.89 1.67
N GLY A 107 -0.31 8.65 2.93
CA GLY A 107 -1.58 8.93 3.59
C GLY A 107 -1.90 7.93 4.68
N SER A 108 -2.97 8.14 5.40
CA SER A 108 -3.47 7.22 6.44
C SER A 108 -4.17 6.02 5.78
N VAL A 109 -5.08 6.28 4.84
CA VAL A 109 -5.93 5.29 4.15
C VAL A 109 -5.78 5.46 2.63
N GLY A 110 -5.91 4.37 1.87
CA GLY A 110 -5.96 4.40 0.40
C GLY A 110 -4.61 4.30 -0.31
N LYS A 111 -3.46 4.36 0.37
CA LYS A 111 -2.12 4.31 -0.23
C LYS A 111 -1.92 3.19 -1.24
N THR A 112 -2.12 1.95 -0.81
CA THR A 112 -1.87 0.76 -1.64
C THR A 112 -2.81 0.70 -2.83
N SER A 113 -4.12 0.96 -2.62
CA SER A 113 -5.08 0.99 -3.74
C SER A 113 -4.76 2.11 -4.73
N THR A 114 -4.37 3.30 -4.24
CA THR A 114 -3.93 4.40 -5.12
C THR A 114 -2.67 4.03 -5.88
N LYS A 115 -1.67 3.42 -5.22
CA LYS A 115 -0.45 2.92 -5.85
C LYS A 115 -0.77 1.89 -6.94
N ASP A 116 -1.66 0.93 -6.66
CA ASP A 116 -2.03 -0.11 -7.63
C ASP A 116 -2.79 0.48 -8.83
N LEU A 117 -3.76 1.35 -8.59
CA LEU A 117 -4.49 2.06 -9.66
C LEU A 117 -3.56 2.94 -10.49
N LEU A 118 -2.64 3.66 -9.84
CA LEU A 118 -1.65 4.50 -10.53
C LEU A 118 -0.67 3.66 -11.35
N ALA A 119 -0.21 2.52 -10.83
CA ALA A 119 0.63 1.60 -11.59
C ALA A 119 -0.09 1.15 -12.86
N GLY A 120 -1.35 0.72 -12.78
CA GLY A 120 -2.15 0.36 -13.94
C GLY A 120 -2.35 1.52 -14.95
N VAL A 121 -2.51 2.75 -14.45
CA VAL A 121 -2.58 3.94 -15.32
C VAL A 121 -1.25 4.19 -16.03
N LEU A 122 -0.14 4.14 -15.32
CA LEU A 122 1.18 4.40 -15.90
C LEU A 122 1.61 3.31 -16.88
N GLU A 123 1.31 2.05 -16.60
CA GLU A 123 1.62 0.89 -17.47
C GLU A 123 1.00 0.99 -18.86
N THR A 124 -0.07 1.78 -19.04
CA THR A 124 -0.65 2.03 -20.37
C THR A 124 0.27 2.85 -21.29
N THR A 125 1.29 3.51 -20.73
CA THR A 125 2.14 4.46 -21.45
C THR A 125 3.63 4.21 -21.20
N PHE A 126 4.01 3.82 -19.99
CA PHE A 126 5.39 3.73 -19.52
C PHE A 126 5.72 2.31 -19.02
N ARG A 127 6.98 1.89 -19.18
CA ARG A 127 7.49 0.71 -18.46
C ARG A 127 7.59 1.06 -16.98
N THR A 128 6.67 0.54 -16.20
CA THR A 128 6.43 0.96 -14.82
C THR A 128 6.89 -0.11 -13.83
N ALA A 129 7.57 0.32 -12.78
CA ALA A 129 7.82 -0.47 -11.57
C ALA A 129 7.02 0.10 -10.40
N ALA A 130 6.49 -0.78 -9.54
CA ALA A 130 5.74 -0.34 -8.37
C ALA A 130 6.10 -1.17 -7.14
N SER A 131 5.93 -0.59 -5.95
CA SER A 131 6.12 -1.30 -4.67
C SER A 131 5.30 -2.57 -4.63
N ALA A 132 5.96 -3.71 -4.43
CA ALA A 132 5.28 -4.98 -4.25
C ALA A 132 4.54 -4.99 -2.90
N LYS A 133 3.30 -5.46 -2.87
CA LYS A 133 2.49 -5.49 -1.65
C LYS A 133 2.49 -4.12 -0.95
N SER A 134 2.91 -4.08 0.33
CA SER A 134 3.08 -2.87 1.13
C SER A 134 4.56 -2.61 1.48
N PHE A 135 5.47 -2.77 0.53
CA PHE A 135 6.88 -2.38 0.69
C PHE A 135 6.99 -0.86 0.77
N ASN A 136 6.72 -0.30 1.95
CA ASN A 136 6.50 1.12 2.17
C ASN A 136 7.40 1.74 3.25
N ASN A 137 8.42 1.02 3.69
CA ASN A 137 9.37 1.44 4.71
C ASN A 137 10.81 1.52 4.16
N GLU A 138 11.75 1.84 5.04
CA GLU A 138 13.19 2.01 4.75
C GLU A 138 13.90 0.77 4.20
N LEU A 139 13.30 -0.42 4.34
CA LEU A 139 13.80 -1.65 3.73
C LEU A 139 13.10 -1.98 2.41
N GLY A 140 11.77 -1.83 2.38
CA GLY A 140 10.96 -2.20 1.22
C GLY A 140 11.10 -1.25 0.04
N LEU A 141 11.26 0.05 0.31
CA LEU A 141 11.40 1.05 -0.75
C LEU A 141 12.69 0.88 -1.57
N PRO A 142 13.89 0.72 -0.97
CA PRO A 142 15.10 0.43 -1.73
C PRO A 142 15.01 -0.89 -2.51
N LEU A 143 14.38 -1.93 -1.94
CA LEU A 143 14.17 -3.20 -2.65
C LEU A 143 13.32 -3.02 -3.92
N THR A 144 12.32 -2.14 -3.87
CA THR A 144 11.51 -1.79 -5.05
C THR A 144 12.38 -1.15 -6.15
N LEU A 145 13.23 -0.20 -5.77
CA LEU A 145 14.15 0.47 -6.71
C LEU A 145 15.15 -0.52 -7.30
N LEU A 146 15.77 -1.37 -6.48
CA LEU A 146 16.73 -2.39 -6.91
C LEU A 146 16.10 -3.47 -7.80
N GLY A 147 14.81 -3.77 -7.59
CA GLY A 147 14.04 -4.70 -8.41
C GLY A 147 13.51 -4.12 -9.72
N ALA A 148 13.62 -2.81 -9.92
CA ALA A 148 13.16 -2.15 -11.15
C ALA A 148 14.02 -2.58 -12.35
N PRO A 149 13.42 -2.98 -13.50
CA PRO A 149 14.14 -3.24 -14.75
C PRO A 149 14.98 -2.06 -15.23
N ASP A 150 16.03 -2.32 -16.03
CA ASP A 150 16.94 -1.26 -16.52
C ASP A 150 16.25 -0.24 -17.42
N ASP A 151 15.17 -0.62 -18.07
CA ASP A 151 14.39 0.20 -18.97
C ASP A 151 13.15 0.85 -18.34
N THR A 152 13.10 0.89 -17.00
CA THR A 152 11.99 1.49 -16.25
C THR A 152 11.89 3.00 -16.52
N GLU A 153 10.67 3.44 -16.91
CA GLU A 153 10.35 4.83 -17.26
C GLU A 153 9.51 5.52 -16.18
N ALA A 154 8.85 4.75 -15.30
CA ALA A 154 8.10 5.27 -14.17
C ALA A 154 8.22 4.35 -12.96
N VAL A 155 8.27 4.91 -11.75
CA VAL A 155 8.29 4.14 -10.50
C VAL A 155 7.23 4.68 -9.55
N VAL A 156 6.41 3.79 -8.98
CA VAL A 156 5.42 4.15 -7.95
C VAL A 156 5.82 3.53 -6.62
N LEU A 157 6.08 4.38 -5.64
CA LEU A 157 6.58 4.01 -4.32
C LEU A 157 5.54 4.33 -3.25
N GLU A 158 5.03 3.30 -2.58
CA GLU A 158 4.22 3.50 -1.38
C GLU A 158 5.13 3.93 -0.24
N MET A 159 4.73 4.98 0.50
CA MET A 159 5.49 5.55 1.62
C MET A 159 4.67 5.52 2.90
N GLY A 160 5.04 4.63 3.82
CA GLY A 160 4.46 4.50 5.16
C GLY A 160 5.24 5.30 6.19
N ALA A 161 4.57 5.73 7.26
CA ALA A 161 5.24 6.37 8.39
C ALA A 161 4.62 5.90 9.70
N ARG A 162 5.45 5.82 10.73
CA ARG A 162 5.12 5.58 12.14
C ARG A 162 5.55 6.73 13.05
N GLY A 163 6.01 7.84 12.48
CA GLY A 163 6.45 9.03 13.20
C GLY A 163 6.88 10.13 12.25
N VAL A 164 7.07 11.34 12.77
CA VAL A 164 7.66 12.47 12.06
C VAL A 164 9.11 12.14 11.67
N GLY A 165 9.54 12.55 10.47
CA GLY A 165 10.85 12.26 9.89
C GLY A 165 10.90 10.99 9.03
N HIS A 166 9.91 10.07 9.16
CA HIS A 166 9.95 8.80 8.42
C HIS A 166 9.73 9.00 6.91
N ILE A 167 8.77 9.83 6.51
CA ILE A 167 8.55 10.13 5.09
C ILE A 167 9.73 10.92 4.53
N ALA A 168 10.28 11.87 5.28
CA ALA A 168 11.49 12.59 4.87
C ALA A 168 12.67 11.65 4.61
N LYS A 169 12.88 10.62 5.47
CA LYS A 169 13.88 9.58 5.25
C LYS A 169 13.61 8.81 3.95
N LEU A 170 12.38 8.39 3.69
CA LEU A 170 12.02 7.70 2.46
C LEU A 170 12.20 8.60 1.23
N CYS A 171 11.85 9.88 1.32
CA CYS A 171 12.09 10.86 0.26
C CYS A 171 13.57 11.08 -0.02
N SER A 172 14.43 11.03 1.00
CA SER A 172 15.90 11.13 0.82
C SER A 172 16.50 9.96 0.03
N ILE A 173 15.80 8.81 -0.02
CA ILE A 173 16.19 7.65 -0.82
C ILE A 173 15.56 7.73 -2.21
N ALA A 174 14.26 8.01 -2.28
CA ALA A 174 13.46 7.96 -3.50
C ALA A 174 13.58 9.22 -4.37
N SER A 175 13.90 10.39 -3.79
CA SER A 175 13.87 11.70 -4.46
C SER A 175 12.68 11.81 -5.41
N PRO A 176 11.42 11.77 -4.90
CA PRO A 176 10.23 11.72 -5.73
C PRO A 176 10.07 13.03 -6.52
N THR A 177 9.63 12.92 -7.77
CA THR A 177 9.26 14.07 -8.62
C THR A 177 7.76 14.35 -8.56
N VAL A 178 6.97 13.36 -8.13
CA VAL A 178 5.52 13.50 -7.92
C VAL A 178 5.18 12.96 -6.52
N GLY A 179 4.39 13.71 -5.76
CA GLY A 179 3.90 13.31 -4.44
C GLY A 179 2.39 13.24 -4.42
N VAL A 180 1.83 12.10 -4.01
CA VAL A 180 0.38 11.89 -3.90
C VAL A 180 0.01 11.72 -2.43
N LEU A 181 -0.85 12.60 -1.92
CA LEU A 181 -1.42 12.50 -0.59
C LEU A 181 -2.89 12.07 -0.67
N THR A 182 -3.21 10.93 -0.05
CA THR A 182 -4.57 10.39 -0.07
C THR A 182 -5.44 11.03 1.02
N ARG A 183 -5.25 10.67 2.28
CA ARG A 183 -6.01 11.17 3.43
C ARG A 183 -5.11 11.22 4.67
N VAL A 184 -5.46 12.09 5.61
CA VAL A 184 -4.80 12.19 6.93
C VAL A 184 -5.85 11.93 8.00
N GLU A 185 -5.84 10.75 8.56
CA GLU A 185 -6.79 10.28 9.57
C GLU A 185 -6.04 9.98 10.87
N ALA A 186 -6.77 9.93 11.96
CA ALA A 186 -6.26 9.54 13.27
C ALA A 186 -5.98 8.02 13.30
N VAL A 187 -4.86 7.61 12.69
CA VAL A 187 -4.39 6.22 12.66
C VAL A 187 -3.00 6.14 13.27
N HIS A 188 -2.65 4.98 13.84
CA HIS A 188 -1.35 4.77 14.51
C HIS A 188 -1.08 5.79 15.63
N LEU A 189 -2.11 6.29 16.33
CA LEU A 189 -1.98 7.33 17.36
C LEU A 189 -1.08 6.91 18.52
N GLU A 190 -0.98 5.61 18.82
CA GLU A 190 -0.01 5.08 19.79
C GLU A 190 1.43 5.48 19.46
N MET A 191 1.74 5.65 18.18
CA MET A 191 3.09 5.95 17.69
C MET A 191 3.28 7.43 17.33
N PHE A 192 2.23 8.08 16.81
CA PHE A 192 2.29 9.48 16.41
C PHE A 192 1.96 10.46 17.55
N GLY A 193 1.12 10.05 18.50
CA GLY A 193 0.59 10.91 19.54
C GLY A 193 -0.66 11.68 19.09
N THR A 194 -0.58 12.54 18.09
CA THR A 194 -1.68 13.41 17.66
C THR A 194 -1.95 13.36 16.15
N LEU A 195 -3.17 13.76 15.75
CA LEU A 195 -3.53 13.96 14.34
C LEU A 195 -2.63 15.02 13.66
N ALA A 196 -2.16 16.02 14.42
CA ALA A 196 -1.24 17.02 13.90
C ALA A 196 0.12 16.42 13.56
N ASP A 197 0.63 15.47 14.36
CA ASP A 197 1.87 14.76 14.07
C ASP A 197 1.72 13.85 12.85
N VAL A 198 0.56 13.20 12.68
CA VAL A 198 0.24 12.43 11.46
C VAL A 198 0.26 13.36 10.24
N ALA A 199 -0.37 14.54 10.35
CA ALA A 199 -0.38 15.54 9.27
C ALA A 199 1.03 16.07 8.96
N GLN A 200 1.84 16.34 10.00
CA GLN A 200 3.23 16.77 9.83
C GLN A 200 4.03 15.73 9.08
N ALA A 201 4.00 14.48 9.53
CA ALA A 201 4.75 13.39 8.90
C ALA A 201 4.32 13.13 7.44
N LYS A 202 3.01 13.15 7.14
CA LYS A 202 2.56 12.94 5.76
C LYS A 202 2.91 14.11 4.84
N GLY A 203 2.90 15.33 5.37
CA GLY A 203 3.29 16.54 4.64
C GLY A 203 4.76 16.60 4.26
N GLU A 204 5.64 15.83 4.90
CA GLU A 204 7.06 15.70 4.53
C GLU A 204 7.24 15.28 3.06
N LEU A 205 6.30 14.50 2.49
CA LEU A 205 6.32 14.17 1.06
C LEU A 205 6.17 15.42 0.19
N VAL A 206 5.26 16.31 0.57
CA VAL A 206 4.98 17.55 -0.19
C VAL A 206 6.18 18.52 -0.11
N GLU A 207 6.79 18.62 1.07
CA GLU A 207 7.97 19.44 1.32
C GLU A 207 9.23 18.96 0.56
N ALA A 208 9.33 17.65 0.34
CA ALA A 208 10.48 17.04 -0.33
C ALA A 208 10.45 17.17 -1.86
N LEU A 209 9.36 17.66 -2.45
CA LEU A 209 9.23 17.75 -3.90
C LEU A 209 10.09 18.89 -4.45
N PRO A 210 10.77 18.69 -5.60
CA PRO A 210 11.49 19.75 -6.28
C PRO A 210 10.51 20.81 -6.86
N ALA A 211 10.97 22.00 -7.10
CA ALA A 211 10.14 23.13 -7.57
C ALA A 211 9.46 22.86 -8.94
N ASP A 212 10.06 22.03 -9.78
CA ASP A 212 9.50 21.52 -11.04
C ASP A 212 8.69 20.23 -10.90
N GLY A 213 8.49 19.76 -9.66
CA GLY A 213 7.72 18.58 -9.33
C GLY A 213 6.20 18.81 -9.34
N LEU A 214 5.47 17.77 -8.89
CA LEU A 214 4.01 17.79 -8.82
C LEU A 214 3.52 17.26 -7.48
N ALA A 215 2.72 18.05 -6.77
CA ALA A 215 1.96 17.64 -5.59
C ALA A 215 0.49 17.37 -5.97
N VAL A 216 0.02 16.14 -5.74
CA VAL A 216 -1.36 15.70 -6.00
C VAL A 216 -2.08 15.60 -4.65
N LEU A 217 -3.01 16.53 -4.39
CA LEU A 217 -3.62 16.73 -3.08
C LEU A 217 -5.13 16.50 -3.11
N ASN A 218 -5.64 15.81 -2.09
CA ASN A 218 -7.07 15.54 -1.93
C ASN A 218 -7.83 16.80 -1.47
N ALA A 219 -8.66 17.36 -2.36
CA ALA A 219 -9.49 18.52 -2.07
C ALA A 219 -10.63 18.24 -1.10
N ASP A 220 -11.14 17.00 -1.09
CA ASP A 220 -12.22 16.59 -0.18
C ASP A 220 -11.74 16.45 1.27
N HIS A 221 -10.42 16.54 1.51
CA HIS A 221 -9.83 16.39 2.82
C HIS A 221 -9.14 17.67 3.30
N PRO A 222 -9.75 18.48 4.19
CA PRO A 222 -9.24 19.81 4.53
C PRO A 222 -7.79 19.85 5.01
N ILE A 223 -7.35 18.84 5.79
CA ILE A 223 -5.96 18.76 6.28
C ILE A 223 -4.98 18.57 5.11
N VAL A 224 -5.35 17.76 4.10
CA VAL A 224 -4.50 17.52 2.91
C VAL A 224 -4.51 18.76 2.00
N ALA A 225 -5.68 19.35 1.75
CA ALA A 225 -5.80 20.58 0.96
C ALA A 225 -4.97 21.74 1.55
N ALA A 226 -4.94 21.87 2.89
CA ALA A 226 -4.13 22.88 3.59
C ALA A 226 -2.61 22.68 3.45
N MET A 227 -2.15 21.57 2.90
CA MET A 227 -0.70 21.35 2.67
C MET A 227 -0.17 22.02 1.40
N ALA A 228 -1.02 22.54 0.53
CA ALA A 228 -0.59 23.19 -0.72
C ALA A 228 0.51 24.27 -0.54
N PRO A 229 0.49 25.13 0.50
CA PRO A 229 1.56 26.12 0.73
C PRO A 229 2.91 25.51 1.19
N ARG A 230 2.96 24.20 1.53
CA ARG A 230 4.19 23.56 2.02
C ARG A 230 5.17 23.19 0.92
N THR A 231 4.84 23.41 -0.34
CA THR A 231 5.70 23.07 -1.48
C THR A 231 5.83 24.22 -2.48
N ALA A 232 6.96 24.25 -3.17
CA ALA A 232 7.16 25.08 -4.36
C ALA A 232 6.78 24.33 -5.66
N ALA A 233 6.47 23.03 -5.59
CA ALA A 233 6.04 22.24 -6.73
C ALA A 233 4.65 22.67 -7.22
N ARG A 234 4.33 22.35 -8.47
CA ARG A 234 2.97 22.55 -8.98
C ARG A 234 1.97 21.71 -8.17
N VAL A 235 0.87 22.31 -7.75
CA VAL A 235 -0.23 21.60 -7.05
C VAL A 235 -1.31 21.26 -8.06
N LEU A 236 -1.81 20.03 -8.00
CA LEU A 236 -2.98 19.53 -8.70
C LEU A 236 -3.91 18.89 -7.68
N THR A 237 -5.14 19.38 -7.61
CA THR A 237 -6.11 18.89 -6.64
C THR A 237 -7.00 17.80 -7.24
N TYR A 238 -7.45 16.85 -6.42
CA TYR A 238 -8.41 15.84 -6.84
C TYR A 238 -9.48 15.63 -5.76
N GLY A 239 -10.67 15.21 -6.18
CA GLY A 239 -11.79 14.92 -5.28
C GLY A 239 -13.13 14.91 -5.99
N VAL A 240 -14.21 14.82 -5.20
CA VAL A 240 -15.59 15.03 -5.69
C VAL A 240 -16.02 16.48 -5.53
N ASP A 241 -15.25 17.28 -4.78
CA ASP A 241 -15.47 18.72 -4.66
C ASP A 241 -15.48 19.37 -6.06
N PRO A 242 -16.50 20.19 -6.38
CA PRO A 242 -16.57 20.88 -7.66
C PRO A 242 -15.38 21.79 -7.99
N ALA A 243 -14.63 22.23 -6.98
CA ALA A 243 -13.44 23.07 -7.15
C ALA A 243 -12.16 22.26 -7.42
N ALA A 244 -12.19 20.93 -7.32
CA ALA A 244 -11.02 20.10 -7.62
C ALA A 244 -10.69 20.09 -9.12
N ASP A 245 -9.39 20.13 -9.44
CA ASP A 245 -8.89 20.09 -10.81
C ASP A 245 -9.23 18.78 -11.52
N VAL A 246 -9.13 17.67 -10.80
CA VAL A 246 -9.47 16.31 -11.25
C VAL A 246 -10.61 15.78 -10.40
N ARG A 247 -11.79 15.63 -10.99
CA ARG A 247 -13.01 15.28 -10.23
C ARG A 247 -13.90 14.29 -10.93
N ALA A 248 -14.76 13.64 -10.15
CA ALA A 248 -15.79 12.74 -10.61
C ALA A 248 -17.19 13.35 -10.45
N THR A 249 -18.05 13.11 -11.45
CA THR A 249 -19.51 13.33 -11.37
C THR A 249 -20.25 12.08 -11.80
N ASP A 250 -21.56 12.01 -11.56
CA ASP A 250 -22.44 10.93 -11.99
C ASP A 250 -21.99 9.54 -11.52
N ILE A 251 -21.50 9.47 -10.26
CA ILE A 251 -20.97 8.24 -9.67
C ILE A 251 -22.12 7.24 -9.46
N THR A 252 -21.95 6.06 -10.03
CA THR A 252 -22.86 4.91 -9.87
C THR A 252 -22.07 3.65 -9.54
N LEU A 253 -22.70 2.68 -8.88
CA LEU A 253 -22.12 1.38 -8.62
C LEU A 253 -22.92 0.28 -9.32
N ASP A 254 -22.23 -0.69 -9.90
CA ASP A 254 -22.87 -1.91 -10.41
C ASP A 254 -23.09 -2.95 -9.28
N ASP A 255 -23.73 -4.07 -9.61
CA ASP A 255 -24.00 -5.20 -8.71
C ASP A 255 -22.74 -5.89 -8.18
N GLN A 256 -21.59 -5.62 -8.80
CA GLN A 256 -20.26 -6.07 -8.36
C GLN A 256 -19.52 -4.99 -7.56
N LEU A 257 -20.22 -3.93 -7.15
CA LEU A 257 -19.66 -2.77 -6.42
C LEU A 257 -18.59 -1.99 -7.21
N ARG A 258 -18.53 -2.12 -8.54
CA ARG A 258 -17.59 -1.36 -9.37
C ARG A 258 -18.20 -0.01 -9.69
N ALA A 259 -17.43 1.05 -9.49
CA ALA A 259 -17.87 2.40 -9.77
C ALA A 259 -17.76 2.74 -11.26
N SER A 260 -18.77 3.47 -11.78
CA SER A 260 -18.70 4.20 -13.05
C SER A 260 -18.98 5.66 -12.77
N PHE A 261 -18.26 6.56 -13.44
CA PHE A 261 -18.40 8.00 -13.27
C PHE A 261 -17.85 8.76 -14.47
N THR A 262 -18.23 10.02 -14.62
CA THR A 262 -17.61 10.95 -15.57
C THR A 262 -16.39 11.58 -14.89
N LEU A 263 -15.19 11.35 -15.44
CA LEU A 263 -13.92 11.96 -15.02
C LEU A 263 -13.75 13.31 -15.74
N HIS A 264 -13.55 14.38 -14.97
CA HIS A 264 -13.19 15.70 -15.45
C HIS A 264 -11.77 16.03 -15.05
N THR A 265 -10.97 16.51 -15.98
CA THR A 265 -9.55 16.87 -15.78
C THR A 265 -9.19 18.15 -16.55
N PRO A 266 -8.06 18.80 -16.26
CA PRO A 266 -7.53 19.88 -17.09
C PRO A 266 -7.24 19.49 -18.55
N TRP A 267 -7.14 18.18 -18.84
CA TRP A 267 -6.82 17.65 -20.18
C TRP A 267 -8.05 17.18 -20.96
N GLY A 268 -9.26 17.27 -20.39
CA GLY A 268 -10.50 16.83 -20.98
C GLY A 268 -11.41 16.09 -20.03
N ARG A 269 -12.42 15.40 -20.59
CA ARG A 269 -13.34 14.55 -19.83
C ARG A 269 -13.57 13.22 -20.55
N THR A 270 -13.82 12.17 -19.76
CA THR A 270 -14.18 10.84 -20.28
C THR A 270 -15.00 10.07 -19.26
N ASP A 271 -15.72 9.06 -19.70
CA ASP A 271 -16.39 8.14 -18.80
C ASP A 271 -15.39 7.07 -18.35
N VAL A 272 -15.43 6.75 -17.05
CA VAL A 272 -14.56 5.78 -16.41
C VAL A 272 -15.41 4.69 -15.77
N ARG A 273 -14.99 3.45 -15.93
CA ARG A 273 -15.43 2.31 -15.14
C ARG A 273 -14.23 1.72 -14.41
N LEU A 274 -14.35 1.53 -13.09
CA LEU A 274 -13.29 0.93 -12.30
C LEU A 274 -13.33 -0.60 -12.36
N GLY A 275 -12.17 -1.25 -12.42
CA GLY A 275 -12.02 -2.66 -12.08
C GLY A 275 -12.11 -2.89 -10.56
N ALA A 276 -11.66 -1.93 -9.78
CA ALA A 276 -11.69 -1.91 -8.32
C ALA A 276 -13.12 -1.80 -7.76
N ARG A 277 -13.36 -2.38 -6.58
CA ARG A 277 -14.68 -2.44 -5.93
C ARG A 277 -14.76 -1.50 -4.73
N GLY A 278 -15.95 -0.94 -4.52
CA GLY A 278 -16.28 -0.01 -3.44
C GLY A 278 -16.22 1.45 -3.89
N GLU A 279 -17.19 2.25 -3.45
CA GLU A 279 -17.31 3.67 -3.83
C GLU A 279 -16.08 4.49 -3.43
N HIS A 280 -15.45 4.12 -2.29
CA HIS A 280 -14.23 4.78 -1.82
C HIS A 280 -13.05 4.68 -2.81
N GLN A 281 -13.09 3.74 -3.76
CA GLN A 281 -12.07 3.62 -4.81
C GLN A 281 -12.15 4.75 -5.83
N VAL A 282 -13.28 5.49 -5.91
CA VAL A 282 -13.38 6.67 -6.76
C VAL A 282 -12.33 7.71 -6.38
N GLY A 283 -12.19 8.03 -5.07
CA GLY A 283 -11.16 8.95 -4.60
C GLY A 283 -9.74 8.47 -4.90
N ASN A 284 -9.46 7.16 -4.72
CA ASN A 284 -8.16 6.58 -5.06
C ASN A 284 -7.89 6.64 -6.58
N ALA A 285 -8.91 6.42 -7.41
CA ALA A 285 -8.83 6.52 -8.85
C ALA A 285 -8.60 7.96 -9.34
N LEU A 286 -9.23 8.95 -8.70
CA LEU A 286 -8.99 10.36 -8.98
C LEU A 286 -7.56 10.78 -8.66
N ALA A 287 -6.99 10.30 -7.54
CA ALA A 287 -5.59 10.49 -7.21
C ALA A 287 -4.65 9.89 -8.26
N ALA A 288 -4.94 8.66 -8.71
CA ALA A 288 -4.19 7.98 -9.77
C ALA A 288 -4.32 8.71 -11.12
N ALA A 289 -5.52 9.17 -11.47
CA ALA A 289 -5.78 9.94 -12.68
C ALA A 289 -5.03 11.29 -12.68
N ALA A 290 -5.02 11.99 -11.54
CA ALA A 290 -4.32 13.26 -11.37
C ALA A 290 -2.80 13.08 -11.52
N ALA A 291 -2.21 12.05 -10.87
CA ALA A 291 -0.79 11.78 -10.97
C ALA A 291 -0.41 11.31 -12.39
N GLY A 292 -1.16 10.37 -12.98
CA GLY A 292 -0.91 9.83 -14.31
C GLY A 292 -1.02 10.90 -15.41
N GLY A 293 -2.08 11.69 -15.41
CA GLY A 293 -2.25 12.81 -16.36
C GLY A 293 -1.21 13.92 -16.14
N GLY A 294 -0.83 14.15 -14.87
CA GLY A 294 0.20 15.11 -14.50
C GLY A 294 1.59 14.79 -15.06
N VAL A 295 1.88 13.50 -15.32
CA VAL A 295 3.12 13.02 -15.96
C VAL A 295 2.93 12.68 -17.44
N GLY A 296 1.78 12.99 -18.05
CA GLY A 296 1.57 12.93 -19.50
C GLY A 296 0.83 11.72 -20.03
N VAL A 297 0.17 10.92 -19.18
CA VAL A 297 -0.75 9.85 -19.65
C VAL A 297 -2.02 10.49 -20.21
N SER A 298 -2.46 10.10 -21.41
CA SER A 298 -3.69 10.63 -22.00
C SER A 298 -4.94 10.19 -21.23
N ILE A 299 -6.02 10.95 -21.37
CA ILE A 299 -7.25 10.69 -20.58
C ILE A 299 -7.88 9.34 -20.93
N GLU A 300 -7.78 8.90 -22.19
CA GLU A 300 -8.29 7.60 -22.66
C GLU A 300 -7.49 6.46 -22.02
N LYS A 301 -6.16 6.62 -21.96
CA LYS A 301 -5.27 5.64 -21.33
C LYS A 301 -5.42 5.63 -19.80
N ILE A 302 -5.72 6.77 -19.19
CA ILE A 302 -6.10 6.81 -17.76
C ILE A 302 -7.34 5.93 -17.52
N ALA A 303 -8.39 6.09 -18.33
CA ALA A 303 -9.60 5.28 -18.20
C ALA A 303 -9.33 3.79 -18.42
N GLU A 304 -8.53 3.45 -19.42
CA GLU A 304 -8.08 2.06 -19.70
C GLU A 304 -7.32 1.47 -18.51
N GLY A 305 -6.33 2.20 -17.97
CA GLY A 305 -5.52 1.75 -16.85
C GLY A 305 -6.33 1.58 -15.56
N LEU A 306 -7.27 2.46 -15.27
CA LEU A 306 -8.17 2.35 -14.12
C LEU A 306 -9.11 1.14 -14.20
N LEU A 307 -9.56 0.78 -15.39
CA LEU A 307 -10.36 -0.43 -15.61
C LEU A 307 -9.53 -1.70 -15.44
N GLY A 308 -8.30 -1.72 -15.98
CA GLY A 308 -7.42 -2.89 -15.98
C GLY A 308 -6.53 -3.07 -14.76
N ALA A 309 -6.51 -2.12 -13.82
CA ALA A 309 -5.61 -2.15 -12.68
C ALA A 309 -5.80 -3.39 -11.79
N ASN A 310 -4.69 -4.05 -11.46
CA ASN A 310 -4.66 -5.16 -10.53
C ASN A 310 -4.42 -4.65 -9.10
N LEU A 311 -5.43 -4.77 -8.24
CA LEU A 311 -5.27 -4.42 -6.84
C LEU A 311 -4.54 -5.51 -6.06
N SER A 312 -3.76 -5.09 -5.08
CA SER A 312 -3.17 -5.98 -4.08
C SER A 312 -4.26 -6.73 -3.33
N GLY A 313 -4.05 -8.01 -3.06
CA GLY A 313 -5.02 -8.90 -2.45
C GLY A 313 -5.56 -8.44 -1.09
N LEU A 314 -6.65 -9.07 -0.65
CA LEU A 314 -7.37 -8.80 0.60
C LEU A 314 -7.92 -7.36 0.69
N ARG A 315 -8.29 -6.76 -0.45
CA ARG A 315 -8.85 -5.42 -0.56
C ARG A 315 -10.13 -5.44 -1.38
N MET A 316 -11.26 -5.54 -0.68
CA MET A 316 -12.58 -5.63 -1.30
C MET A 316 -12.69 -6.74 -2.37
N GLU A 317 -11.99 -7.85 -2.16
CA GLU A 317 -12.11 -9.03 -3.02
C GLU A 317 -13.51 -9.62 -2.86
N LEU A 318 -14.26 -9.68 -3.95
CA LEU A 318 -15.62 -10.20 -3.96
C LEU A 318 -15.63 -11.55 -4.67
N THR A 319 -16.07 -12.57 -3.93
CA THR A 319 -16.23 -13.95 -4.43
C THR A 319 -17.65 -14.43 -4.17
N THR A 320 -18.10 -15.38 -4.98
CA THR A 320 -19.36 -16.08 -4.73
C THR A 320 -19.06 -17.55 -4.48
N THR A 321 -19.47 -18.06 -3.33
CA THR A 321 -19.25 -19.45 -2.96
C THR A 321 -20.13 -20.40 -3.80
N ALA A 322 -19.85 -21.70 -3.77
CA ALA A 322 -20.66 -22.70 -4.45
C ALA A 322 -22.13 -22.72 -3.94
N ALA A 323 -22.36 -22.33 -2.68
CA ALA A 323 -23.69 -22.18 -2.10
C ALA A 323 -24.42 -20.89 -2.58
N GLY A 324 -23.76 -20.02 -3.33
CA GLY A 324 -24.32 -18.76 -3.81
C GLY A 324 -24.31 -17.63 -2.77
N VAL A 325 -23.40 -17.69 -1.80
CA VAL A 325 -23.13 -16.66 -0.80
C VAL A 325 -22.08 -15.69 -1.37
N THR A 326 -22.32 -14.39 -1.25
CA THR A 326 -21.34 -13.38 -1.65
C THR A 326 -20.41 -13.07 -0.47
N VAL A 327 -19.10 -13.19 -0.67
CA VAL A 327 -18.08 -12.89 0.35
C VAL A 327 -17.24 -11.71 -0.13
N ILE A 328 -17.16 -10.67 0.71
CA ILE A 328 -16.22 -9.54 0.56
C ILE A 328 -15.04 -9.80 1.50
N ASN A 329 -13.88 -10.12 0.94
CA ASN A 329 -12.64 -10.24 1.70
C ASN A 329 -11.88 -8.89 1.66
N ASP A 330 -11.89 -8.17 2.79
CA ASP A 330 -11.20 -6.90 3.00
C ASP A 330 -10.31 -6.96 4.26
N ALA A 331 -9.66 -8.13 4.46
CA ALA A 331 -8.95 -8.49 5.68
C ALA A 331 -7.48 -8.03 5.72
N TYR A 332 -7.04 -7.16 4.81
CA TYR A 332 -5.65 -6.68 4.84
C TYR A 332 -5.35 -5.78 6.03
N ASN A 333 -6.24 -4.81 6.31
CA ASN A 333 -6.13 -3.89 7.44
C ASN A 333 -7.49 -3.30 7.81
N ALA A 334 -7.58 -2.76 9.04
CA ALA A 334 -8.78 -2.13 9.55
C ALA A 334 -8.46 -0.85 10.32
N ASN A 335 -9.28 0.17 10.09
CA ASN A 335 -9.42 1.39 10.87
C ASN A 335 -10.86 1.91 10.71
N PRO A 336 -11.33 2.87 11.51
CA PRO A 336 -12.73 3.30 11.47
C PRO A 336 -13.24 3.69 10.08
N THR A 337 -12.48 4.47 9.33
CA THR A 337 -12.83 4.92 7.98
C THR A 337 -12.97 3.74 7.01
N SER A 338 -12.03 2.80 7.03
CA SER A 338 -12.07 1.63 6.14
C SER A 338 -13.13 0.61 6.56
N MET A 339 -13.45 0.52 7.86
CA MET A 339 -14.57 -0.29 8.36
C MET A 339 -15.90 0.27 7.86
N ALA A 340 -16.12 1.58 7.98
CA ALA A 340 -17.31 2.24 7.46
C ALA A 340 -17.49 2.03 5.95
N ALA A 341 -16.39 2.10 5.18
CA ALA A 341 -16.41 1.83 3.75
C ALA A 341 -16.80 0.38 3.42
N GLY A 342 -16.24 -0.60 4.16
CA GLY A 342 -16.60 -2.01 4.01
C GLY A 342 -18.06 -2.30 4.35
N LEU A 343 -18.57 -1.76 5.46
CA LEU A 343 -19.97 -1.90 5.87
C LEU A 343 -20.93 -1.25 4.85
N SER A 344 -20.60 -0.07 4.36
CA SER A 344 -21.38 0.61 3.31
C SER A 344 -21.42 -0.20 2.03
N ALA A 345 -20.30 -0.83 1.64
CA ALA A 345 -20.24 -1.70 0.48
C ALA A 345 -21.11 -2.96 0.67
N LEU A 346 -21.04 -3.61 1.84
CA LEU A 346 -21.89 -4.76 2.16
C LEU A 346 -23.38 -4.40 2.14
N ALA A 347 -23.75 -3.23 2.68
CA ALA A 347 -25.14 -2.76 2.70
C ALA A 347 -25.72 -2.52 1.30
N ARG A 348 -24.87 -2.20 0.32
CA ARG A 348 -25.30 -1.97 -1.09
C ARG A 348 -25.51 -3.24 -1.91
N LEU A 349 -24.99 -4.38 -1.44
CA LEU A 349 -25.25 -5.65 -2.13
C LEU A 349 -26.74 -6.01 -2.01
N ASP A 350 -27.30 -6.52 -3.10
CA ASP A 350 -28.62 -7.15 -3.05
C ASP A 350 -28.49 -8.50 -2.35
N ALA A 351 -28.81 -8.52 -1.06
CA ALA A 351 -28.64 -9.69 -0.20
C ALA A 351 -29.79 -9.87 0.79
N GLY A 352 -30.17 -11.12 1.02
CA GLY A 352 -31.21 -11.48 1.98
C GLY A 352 -30.80 -11.18 3.42
N ARG A 353 -29.63 -11.71 3.84
CA ARG A 353 -29.00 -11.41 5.13
C ARG A 353 -27.60 -10.90 4.91
N ARG A 354 -27.17 -10.01 5.79
CA ARG A 354 -25.82 -9.41 5.75
C ARG A 354 -25.10 -9.67 7.06
N PHE A 355 -23.92 -10.22 6.96
CA PHE A 355 -23.04 -10.52 8.10
C PHE A 355 -21.71 -9.77 7.94
N ALA A 356 -21.17 -9.27 9.04
CA ALA A 356 -19.83 -8.72 9.08
C ALA A 356 -19.01 -9.48 10.13
N VAL A 357 -17.99 -10.22 9.70
CA VAL A 357 -16.98 -10.85 10.56
C VAL A 357 -15.86 -9.86 10.75
N LEU A 358 -15.79 -9.26 11.94
CA LEU A 358 -14.93 -8.15 12.25
C LEU A 358 -13.90 -8.51 13.32
N GLY A 359 -12.64 -8.23 13.05
CA GLY A 359 -11.55 -8.33 14.02
C GLY A 359 -11.13 -6.97 14.54
N THR A 360 -10.04 -6.97 15.32
CA THR A 360 -9.50 -5.74 15.92
C THR A 360 -9.14 -4.70 14.88
N MET A 361 -9.35 -3.43 15.23
CA MET A 361 -8.70 -2.28 14.62
C MET A 361 -7.48 -1.93 15.47
N ALA A 362 -6.30 -2.39 15.06
CA ALA A 362 -5.07 -2.18 15.81
C ALA A 362 -4.59 -0.72 15.77
N GLU A 363 -3.73 -0.36 16.72
CA GLU A 363 -2.97 0.91 16.76
C GLU A 363 -3.84 2.18 16.93
N LEU A 364 -5.03 2.05 17.53
CA LEU A 364 -5.95 3.17 17.81
C LEU A 364 -5.69 3.82 19.18
N GLY A 365 -4.85 3.24 20.03
CA GLY A 365 -4.58 3.75 21.37
C GLY A 365 -5.84 3.81 22.25
N ASP A 366 -5.97 4.86 23.04
CA ASP A 366 -7.07 5.06 23.99
C ASP A 366 -8.46 5.13 23.31
N ASP A 367 -8.51 5.51 22.04
CA ASP A 367 -9.76 5.61 21.28
C ASP A 367 -10.29 4.25 20.79
N SER A 368 -9.53 3.15 20.96
CA SER A 368 -9.85 1.83 20.41
C SER A 368 -11.26 1.37 20.80
N ALA A 369 -11.60 1.40 22.07
CA ALA A 369 -12.90 0.92 22.54
C ALA A 369 -14.09 1.76 22.03
N ALA A 370 -13.92 3.06 21.87
CA ALA A 370 -14.93 3.93 21.31
C ALA A 370 -15.12 3.65 19.81
N ALA A 371 -14.04 3.52 19.06
CA ALA A 371 -14.05 3.25 17.64
C ALA A 371 -14.73 1.91 17.29
N HIS A 372 -14.44 0.83 18.05
CA HIS A 372 -15.08 -0.46 17.86
C HIS A 372 -16.60 -0.42 18.10
N ARG A 373 -17.04 0.26 19.20
CA ARG A 373 -18.48 0.46 19.45
C ARG A 373 -19.17 1.29 18.37
N ASP A 374 -18.49 2.28 17.83
CA ASP A 374 -19.04 3.11 16.76
C ASP A 374 -19.23 2.30 15.47
N VAL A 375 -18.29 1.42 15.14
CA VAL A 375 -18.40 0.48 13.99
C VAL A 375 -19.56 -0.50 14.21
N ALA A 376 -19.71 -1.07 15.44
CA ALA A 376 -20.84 -1.95 15.76
C ALA A 376 -22.19 -1.24 15.59
N ARG A 377 -22.28 0.02 16.03
CA ARG A 377 -23.49 0.85 15.86
C ARG A 377 -23.80 1.10 14.40
N GLN A 378 -22.79 1.50 13.60
CA GLN A 378 -22.95 1.69 12.16
C GLN A 378 -23.44 0.42 11.46
N ALA A 379 -22.90 -0.75 11.83
CA ALA A 379 -23.35 -2.01 11.28
C ALA A 379 -24.83 -2.30 11.63
N SER A 380 -25.22 -2.04 12.89
CA SER A 380 -26.61 -2.18 13.35
C SER A 380 -27.56 -1.25 12.58
N ASP A 381 -27.17 0.02 12.38
CA ASP A 381 -27.97 1.01 11.63
C ASP A 381 -28.18 0.60 10.18
N LEU A 382 -27.23 -0.17 9.61
CA LEU A 382 -27.28 -0.73 8.26
C LEU A 382 -27.99 -2.09 8.19
N GLY A 383 -28.48 -2.62 9.31
CA GLY A 383 -29.12 -3.94 9.38
C GLY A 383 -28.14 -5.10 9.15
N ILE A 384 -26.87 -4.93 9.53
CA ILE A 384 -25.81 -5.92 9.38
C ILE A 384 -25.57 -6.63 10.72
N THR A 385 -25.61 -7.96 10.72
CA THR A 385 -25.26 -8.78 11.90
C THR A 385 -23.75 -8.85 12.05
N VAL A 386 -23.23 -8.43 13.20
CA VAL A 386 -21.78 -8.42 13.48
C VAL A 386 -21.38 -9.66 14.27
N ILE A 387 -20.31 -10.32 13.83
CA ILE A 387 -19.57 -11.36 14.54
C ILE A 387 -18.18 -10.80 14.82
N ALA A 388 -17.89 -10.53 16.10
CA ALA A 388 -16.62 -9.99 16.57
C ALA A 388 -15.68 -11.14 16.93
N VAL A 389 -14.52 -11.19 16.28
CA VAL A 389 -13.53 -12.27 16.46
C VAL A 389 -12.38 -11.77 17.32
N ASP A 390 -12.20 -12.40 18.49
CA ASP A 390 -11.15 -12.10 19.47
C ASP A 390 -11.07 -10.62 19.88
N GLU A 391 -12.22 -9.88 19.78
CA GLU A 391 -12.29 -8.46 20.07
C GLU A 391 -13.57 -8.12 20.85
N SER A 392 -13.42 -7.85 22.14
CA SER A 392 -14.54 -7.56 23.04
C SER A 392 -15.01 -6.08 22.98
N ALA A 393 -14.20 -5.19 22.42
CA ALA A 393 -14.47 -3.76 22.39
C ALA A 393 -15.67 -3.37 21.51
N TYR A 394 -16.19 -4.26 20.68
CA TYR A 394 -17.44 -4.04 19.92
C TYR A 394 -18.70 -3.91 20.80
N GLY A 395 -18.64 -4.36 22.07
CA GLY A 395 -19.72 -4.23 23.06
C GLY A 395 -20.78 -5.33 22.99
N ASP A 396 -21.84 -5.19 23.80
CA ASP A 396 -22.80 -6.29 24.07
C ASP A 396 -23.83 -6.53 22.92
N GLY A 397 -23.86 -5.66 21.92
CA GLY A 397 -24.83 -5.73 20.80
C GLY A 397 -24.43 -6.68 19.66
N VAL A 398 -23.32 -7.40 19.78
CA VAL A 398 -22.74 -8.25 18.72
C VAL A 398 -22.45 -9.65 19.25
N THR A 399 -22.30 -10.62 18.33
CA THR A 399 -21.89 -11.99 18.69
C THR A 399 -20.36 -12.04 18.84
N HIS A 400 -19.87 -12.34 20.05
CA HIS A 400 -18.44 -12.50 20.30
C HIS A 400 -18.02 -13.95 20.17
N VAL A 401 -16.94 -14.21 19.45
CA VAL A 401 -16.39 -15.54 19.21
C VAL A 401 -14.87 -15.55 19.33
N SER A 402 -14.29 -16.72 19.50
CA SER A 402 -12.85 -16.90 19.47
C SER A 402 -12.42 -17.61 18.19
N GLY A 403 -11.44 -17.02 17.51
CA GLY A 403 -10.79 -17.60 16.35
C GLY A 403 -11.67 -17.78 15.10
N VAL A 404 -11.06 -18.35 14.08
CA VAL A 404 -11.69 -18.58 12.76
C VAL A 404 -12.85 -19.57 12.85
N ASP A 405 -12.67 -20.69 13.56
CA ASP A 405 -13.69 -21.73 13.65
C ASP A 405 -14.94 -21.20 14.36
N GLY A 406 -14.77 -20.43 15.46
CA GLY A 406 -15.87 -19.78 16.13
C GLY A 406 -16.62 -18.78 15.25
N ALA A 407 -15.92 -18.09 14.34
CA ALA A 407 -16.56 -17.18 13.39
C ALA A 407 -17.39 -17.92 12.34
N VAL A 408 -16.89 -19.05 11.83
CA VAL A 408 -17.60 -19.90 10.87
C VAL A 408 -18.83 -20.53 11.52
N ASP A 409 -18.70 -21.04 12.75
CA ASP A 409 -19.82 -21.63 13.51
C ASP A 409 -20.91 -20.59 13.80
N ALA A 410 -20.54 -19.36 14.16
CA ALA A 410 -21.48 -18.27 14.46
C ALA A 410 -22.24 -17.77 13.22
N LEU A 411 -21.66 -17.87 12.02
CA LEU A 411 -22.37 -17.61 10.77
C LEU A 411 -23.49 -18.61 10.51
N GLY A 412 -23.37 -19.84 11.07
CA GLY A 412 -24.33 -20.90 10.90
C GLY A 412 -24.59 -21.29 9.46
N THR A 413 -25.82 -21.72 9.13
CA THR A 413 -26.18 -22.05 7.75
C THR A 413 -26.39 -20.77 6.93
N LEU A 414 -25.48 -20.50 6.04
CA LEU A 414 -25.61 -19.46 5.02
C LEU A 414 -26.43 -19.98 3.82
N ASN A 415 -27.29 -19.12 3.29
CA ASN A 415 -28.15 -19.44 2.16
C ASN A 415 -27.72 -18.68 0.90
N ARG A 416 -28.15 -19.16 -0.25
CA ARG A 416 -28.02 -18.41 -1.51
C ARG A 416 -28.58 -17.00 -1.35
N GLY A 417 -27.79 -15.99 -1.74
CA GLY A 417 -28.17 -14.58 -1.64
C GLY A 417 -27.82 -13.94 -0.30
N ASP A 418 -27.20 -14.66 0.66
CA ASP A 418 -26.59 -14.02 1.82
C ASP A 418 -25.25 -13.35 1.43
N ALA A 419 -24.85 -12.33 2.18
CA ALA A 419 -23.56 -11.67 1.98
C ALA A 419 -22.76 -11.56 3.29
N VAL A 420 -21.44 -11.75 3.20
CA VAL A 420 -20.52 -11.71 4.33
C VAL A 420 -19.36 -10.76 4.01
N LEU A 421 -19.11 -9.78 4.87
CA LEU A 421 -17.87 -9.00 4.89
C LEU A 421 -16.92 -9.62 5.92
N VAL A 422 -15.66 -9.81 5.51
CA VAL A 422 -14.57 -10.23 6.41
C VAL A 422 -13.54 -9.12 6.48
N LYS A 423 -13.35 -8.51 7.67
CA LYS A 423 -12.47 -7.36 7.83
C LYS A 423 -11.86 -7.27 9.23
N GLY A 424 -10.54 -7.02 9.26
CA GLY A 424 -9.77 -6.82 10.50
C GLY A 424 -8.37 -6.32 10.18
N SER A 425 -7.64 -5.85 11.18
CA SER A 425 -6.22 -5.56 11.05
C SER A 425 -5.45 -6.84 10.73
N ARG A 426 -4.29 -6.71 10.08
CA ARG A 426 -3.46 -7.85 9.62
C ARG A 426 -3.16 -8.87 10.72
N VAL A 427 -3.02 -8.40 11.96
CA VAL A 427 -2.75 -9.26 13.13
C VAL A 427 -3.89 -10.23 13.44
N ALA A 428 -5.13 -9.92 13.04
CA ALA A 428 -6.30 -10.77 13.26
C ALA A 428 -6.37 -11.95 12.26
N ALA A 429 -5.60 -11.92 11.15
CA ALA A 429 -5.51 -12.96 10.12
C ALA A 429 -6.88 -13.49 9.64
N LEU A 430 -7.87 -12.59 9.51
CA LEU A 430 -9.27 -12.96 9.19
C LEU A 430 -9.47 -13.43 7.75
N GLU A 431 -8.51 -13.26 6.84
CA GLU A 431 -8.56 -13.85 5.50
C GLU A 431 -8.86 -15.36 5.54
N ARG A 432 -8.48 -16.04 6.62
CA ARG A 432 -8.75 -17.46 6.85
C ARG A 432 -10.25 -17.77 6.99
N VAL A 433 -11.05 -16.80 7.46
CA VAL A 433 -12.53 -16.95 7.47
C VAL A 433 -13.07 -16.93 6.05
N ALA A 434 -12.60 -15.99 5.21
CA ALA A 434 -13.01 -15.93 3.80
C ALA A 434 -12.59 -17.19 3.03
N GLU A 435 -11.40 -17.73 3.32
CA GLU A 435 -10.90 -18.99 2.77
C GLU A 435 -11.77 -20.19 3.21
N ALA A 436 -12.20 -20.22 4.47
CA ALA A 436 -13.05 -21.31 5.00
C ALA A 436 -14.48 -21.28 4.43
N LEU A 437 -14.96 -20.12 3.93
CA LEU A 437 -16.26 -19.97 3.30
C LEU A 437 -16.25 -20.28 1.79
N ALA A 438 -15.07 -20.29 1.15
CA ALA A 438 -14.91 -20.48 -0.30
C ALA A 438 -15.16 -21.94 -0.70
#